data_70b6089397c5f0e9a2847d283d3fe3e7
#
_entry.id   70b6089397c5f0e9a2847d283d3fe3e7
#
_cell.length_a   1.000
_cell.length_b   1.000
_cell.length_c   1.000
_cell.angle_alpha   90.00
_cell.angle_beta   90.00
_cell.angle_gamma   90.00
#
_symmetry.space_group_name_H-M   'P 1'
#
loop_
_entity.id
_entity.type
_entity.pdbx_description
1 polymer ?
#
loop_
_entity_poly.entity_id
_entity_poly.type
_entity_poly.pdbx_seq_one_letter_code
_entity_poly.pdbx_strand_id
1 'polypeptide(L)'
;MRVDSINHWDIAAETYSEENNQGRNFHSQIYLAAVNELLGNVKGKYVLDAGCGDGFFSLELARKGASVTAVDGSDAMLNIAKRKHVHHNLQYYNMDLTRKLAFEDRFFDIAVANMLLMDIPEIESFVFEVARVLKKPGTFIFSITHPCFFLSDWEENKNNIKMYKKIGNYLDEKVEELNFWGKTLHYHRPLSKYTEAIEKAGMYVSSLREPVPSRKSIELYPEQEYHYRIPSFLVIRAKSI
;
A
#
# COMPACT_ATOMS: atom_id res chain seq x y z
N MET A 1 -9.11 15.26 -16.93
CA MET A 1 -7.89 14.55 -17.35
C MET A 1 -7.65 13.42 -16.36
N ARG A 2 -7.36 12.23 -16.82
CA ARG A 2 -6.97 11.10 -15.97
C ARG A 2 -5.61 11.42 -15.33
N VAL A 3 -5.41 11.04 -14.07
CA VAL A 3 -4.14 11.30 -13.37
C VAL A 3 -3.03 10.50 -14.05
N ASP A 4 -1.87 11.10 -14.31
CA ASP A 4 -0.76 10.43 -14.99
C ASP A 4 -0.35 9.11 -14.34
N SER A 5 -0.40 9.04 -13.00
CA SER A 5 -0.16 7.82 -12.23
C SER A 5 -1.06 6.65 -12.66
N ILE A 6 -2.35 6.89 -12.90
CA ILE A 6 -3.29 5.84 -13.36
C ILE A 6 -2.88 5.29 -14.73
N ASN A 7 -2.50 6.17 -15.66
CA ASN A 7 -2.06 5.74 -16.99
C ASN A 7 -0.77 4.89 -16.93
N HIS A 8 0.16 5.25 -16.06
CA HIS A 8 1.37 4.47 -15.84
C HIS A 8 1.05 3.07 -15.30
N TRP A 9 0.12 2.96 -14.35
CA TRP A 9 -0.33 1.67 -13.82
C TRP A 9 -1.12 0.83 -14.82
N ASP A 10 -1.88 1.45 -15.76
CA ASP A 10 -2.48 0.71 -16.87
C ASP A 10 -1.41 0.02 -17.74
N ILE A 11 -0.30 0.70 -18.00
CA ILE A 11 0.80 0.14 -18.81
C ILE A 11 1.57 -0.94 -18.03
N ALA A 12 1.79 -0.74 -16.75
CA ALA A 12 2.55 -1.64 -15.88
C ALA A 12 1.80 -2.92 -15.46
N ALA A 13 0.47 -2.95 -15.64
CA ALA A 13 -0.42 -3.92 -15.01
C ALA A 13 -0.08 -5.39 -15.26
N GLU A 14 0.15 -5.78 -16.53
CA GLU A 14 0.46 -7.19 -16.85
C GLU A 14 1.82 -7.61 -16.25
N THR A 15 2.87 -6.80 -16.43
CA THR A 15 4.21 -7.10 -15.87
C THR A 15 4.16 -7.20 -14.34
N TYR A 16 3.48 -6.25 -13.69
CA TYR A 16 3.27 -6.28 -12.24
C TYR A 16 2.58 -7.56 -11.78
N SER A 17 1.48 -7.91 -12.45
CA SER A 17 0.68 -9.07 -12.07
C SER A 17 1.40 -10.40 -12.34
N GLU A 18 2.21 -10.50 -13.40
CA GLU A 18 3.02 -11.68 -13.69
C GLU A 18 4.09 -11.90 -12.62
N GLU A 19 4.81 -10.87 -12.24
CA GLU A 19 5.84 -10.97 -11.19
C GLU A 19 5.26 -11.28 -9.81
N ASN A 20 4.06 -10.80 -9.51
CA ASN A 20 3.38 -11.07 -8.25
C ASN A 20 2.68 -12.44 -8.22
N ASN A 21 2.32 -13.03 -9.37
CA ASN A 21 1.60 -14.31 -9.44
C ASN A 21 2.45 -15.56 -9.20
N GLN A 22 3.76 -15.48 -9.27
CA GLN A 22 4.66 -16.60 -9.01
C GLN A 22 4.83 -16.93 -7.51
N GLY A 23 3.91 -16.48 -6.70
CA GLY A 23 3.97 -16.50 -5.27
C GLY A 23 4.41 -15.10 -4.81
N ARG A 24 3.84 -14.61 -3.73
CA ARG A 24 4.16 -13.30 -3.16
C ARG A 24 5.64 -12.99 -3.31
N ASN A 25 5.99 -11.95 -4.06
CA ASN A 25 7.38 -11.58 -4.18
C ASN A 25 7.96 -11.29 -2.76
N PHE A 26 9.27 -11.40 -2.63
CA PHE A 26 9.95 -11.21 -1.35
C PHE A 26 9.48 -9.94 -0.60
N HIS A 27 9.35 -8.83 -1.32
CA HIS A 27 9.00 -7.54 -0.74
C HIS A 27 7.55 -7.50 -0.22
N SER A 28 6.59 -8.04 -0.98
CA SER A 28 5.18 -8.05 -0.55
C SER A 28 4.97 -8.92 0.71
N GLN A 29 5.74 -9.99 0.89
CA GLN A 29 5.68 -10.80 2.11
C GLN A 29 6.05 -10.00 3.36
N ILE A 30 6.96 -9.02 3.24
CA ILE A 30 7.40 -8.21 4.38
C ILE A 30 6.25 -7.34 4.89
N TYR A 31 5.69 -6.46 4.04
CA TYR A 31 4.67 -5.52 4.52
C TYR A 31 3.31 -6.18 4.74
N LEU A 32 2.91 -7.19 3.94
CA LEU A 32 1.63 -7.87 4.11
C LEU A 32 1.56 -8.67 5.42
N ALA A 33 2.68 -9.17 5.93
CA ALA A 33 2.72 -9.80 7.26
C ALA A 33 2.28 -8.80 8.35
N ALA A 34 2.85 -7.58 8.35
CA ALA A 34 2.49 -6.53 9.30
C ALA A 34 1.07 -5.99 9.07
N VAL A 35 0.62 -5.85 7.82
CA VAL A 35 -0.77 -5.47 7.51
C VAL A 35 -1.74 -6.50 8.08
N ASN A 36 -1.49 -7.79 7.88
CA ASN A 36 -2.34 -8.87 8.41
C ASN A 36 -2.35 -8.93 9.95
N GLU A 37 -1.22 -8.68 10.60
CA GLU A 37 -1.13 -8.54 12.07
C GLU A 37 -2.04 -7.40 12.56
N LEU A 38 -1.95 -6.23 11.94
CA LEU A 38 -2.70 -5.05 12.35
C LEU A 38 -4.19 -5.11 12.01
N LEU A 39 -4.59 -5.86 10.97
CA LEU A 39 -5.98 -6.10 10.60
C LEU A 39 -6.73 -6.92 11.65
N GLY A 40 -6.08 -7.95 12.19
CA GLY A 40 -6.74 -8.90 13.09
C GLY A 40 -7.87 -9.69 12.38
N ASN A 41 -8.97 -9.88 13.10
CA ASN A 41 -10.11 -10.64 12.56
C ASN A 41 -11.01 -9.77 11.68
N VAL A 42 -11.11 -10.12 10.39
CA VAL A 42 -11.93 -9.43 9.38
C VAL A 42 -13.24 -10.14 9.05
N LYS A 43 -13.51 -11.31 9.65
CA LYS A 43 -14.73 -12.10 9.38
C LYS A 43 -15.98 -11.28 9.68
N GLY A 44 -16.87 -11.20 8.69
CA GLY A 44 -18.13 -10.46 8.79
C GLY A 44 -17.98 -8.93 8.75
N LYS A 45 -16.77 -8.40 8.47
CA LYS A 45 -16.52 -6.96 8.33
C LYS A 45 -16.72 -6.50 6.90
N TYR A 46 -17.19 -5.26 6.74
CA TYR A 46 -17.16 -4.54 5.47
C TYR A 46 -15.80 -3.88 5.32
N VAL A 47 -15.04 -4.28 4.31
CA VAL A 47 -13.67 -3.83 4.09
C VAL A 47 -13.56 -3.13 2.75
N LEU A 48 -13.05 -1.91 2.75
CA LEU A 48 -12.60 -1.18 1.58
C LEU A 48 -11.12 -1.51 1.31
N ASP A 49 -10.80 -2.04 0.14
CA ASP A 49 -9.43 -2.20 -0.34
C ASP A 49 -9.18 -1.15 -1.44
N ALA A 50 -8.53 -0.06 -1.07
CA ALA A 50 -8.30 1.10 -1.92
C ALA A 50 -6.92 1.02 -2.58
N GLY A 51 -6.89 1.09 -3.91
CA GLY A 51 -5.71 0.76 -4.71
C GLY A 51 -5.47 -0.74 -4.73
N CYS A 52 -6.51 -1.51 -5.04
CA CYS A 52 -6.49 -2.97 -4.93
C CYS A 52 -5.59 -3.67 -5.98
N GLY A 53 -5.14 -2.93 -7.00
CA GLY A 53 -4.32 -3.45 -8.09
C GLY A 53 -4.95 -4.67 -8.76
N ASP A 54 -4.18 -5.74 -8.90
CA ASP A 54 -4.62 -7.00 -9.52
C ASP A 54 -5.57 -7.84 -8.63
N GLY A 55 -5.94 -7.34 -7.43
CA GLY A 55 -6.96 -7.94 -6.56
C GLY A 55 -6.47 -9.09 -5.67
N PHE A 56 -5.18 -9.39 -5.66
CA PHE A 56 -4.65 -10.52 -4.88
C PHE A 56 -4.98 -10.39 -3.38
N PHE A 57 -4.71 -9.22 -2.78
CA PHE A 57 -4.98 -9.00 -1.36
C PHE A 57 -6.48 -8.94 -1.05
N SER A 58 -7.28 -8.35 -1.95
CA SER A 58 -8.74 -8.35 -1.84
C SER A 58 -9.31 -9.76 -1.74
N LEU A 59 -8.81 -10.69 -2.56
CA LEU A 59 -9.22 -12.11 -2.50
C LEU A 59 -8.84 -12.75 -1.16
N GLU A 60 -7.65 -12.45 -0.61
CA GLU A 60 -7.26 -12.96 0.71
C GLU A 60 -8.23 -12.49 1.82
N LEU A 61 -8.62 -11.22 1.79
CA LEU A 61 -9.60 -10.66 2.75
C LEU A 61 -10.97 -11.34 2.61
N ALA A 62 -11.44 -11.54 1.38
CA ALA A 62 -12.71 -12.21 1.11
C ALA A 62 -12.70 -13.67 1.58
N ARG A 63 -11.60 -14.40 1.35
CA ARG A 63 -11.39 -15.77 1.85
C ARG A 63 -11.36 -15.86 3.38
N LYS A 64 -10.95 -14.80 4.06
CA LYS A 64 -11.00 -14.66 5.53
C LYS A 64 -12.41 -14.30 6.03
N GLY A 65 -13.40 -14.19 5.14
CA GLY A 65 -14.80 -13.96 5.47
C GLY A 65 -15.21 -12.48 5.56
N ALA A 66 -14.41 -11.57 5.04
CA ALA A 66 -14.80 -10.17 4.87
C ALA A 66 -15.75 -9.99 3.68
N SER A 67 -16.61 -8.97 3.73
CA SER A 67 -17.30 -8.42 2.56
C SER A 67 -16.43 -7.31 1.99
N VAL A 68 -15.77 -7.56 0.86
CA VAL A 68 -14.74 -6.70 0.31
C VAL A 68 -15.25 -5.88 -0.86
N THR A 69 -15.07 -4.57 -0.76
CA THR A 69 -15.20 -3.62 -1.86
C THR A 69 -13.80 -3.18 -2.26
N ALA A 70 -13.36 -3.62 -3.43
CA ALA A 70 -12.03 -3.36 -3.97
C ALA A 70 -12.12 -2.27 -5.03
N VAL A 71 -11.30 -1.23 -4.91
CA VAL A 71 -11.32 -0.09 -5.83
C VAL A 71 -9.92 0.21 -6.36
N ASP A 72 -9.83 0.52 -7.64
CA ASP A 72 -8.61 0.95 -8.30
C ASP A 72 -8.93 1.94 -9.44
N GLY A 73 -7.98 2.82 -9.75
CA GLY A 73 -8.11 3.75 -10.87
C GLY A 73 -7.73 3.13 -12.21
N SER A 74 -6.93 2.06 -12.22
CA SER A 74 -6.46 1.39 -13.43
C SER A 74 -7.48 0.36 -13.93
N ASP A 75 -7.97 0.56 -15.16
CA ASP A 75 -8.84 -0.42 -15.82
C ASP A 75 -8.08 -1.72 -16.13
N ALA A 76 -6.81 -1.63 -16.48
CA ALA A 76 -5.99 -2.80 -16.78
C ALA A 76 -5.80 -3.67 -15.53
N MET A 77 -5.49 -3.08 -14.37
CA MET A 77 -5.41 -3.79 -13.09
C MET A 77 -6.73 -4.47 -12.75
N LEU A 78 -7.84 -3.76 -12.84
CA LEU A 78 -9.17 -4.31 -12.53
C LEU A 78 -9.60 -5.41 -13.50
N ASN A 79 -9.22 -5.35 -14.77
CA ASN A 79 -9.48 -6.42 -15.72
C ASN A 79 -8.73 -7.71 -15.33
N ILE A 80 -7.49 -7.58 -14.86
CA ILE A 80 -6.72 -8.70 -14.33
C ILE A 80 -7.38 -9.23 -13.05
N ALA A 81 -7.73 -8.36 -12.11
CA ALA A 81 -8.36 -8.71 -10.85
C ALA A 81 -9.67 -9.50 -11.06
N LYS A 82 -10.56 -9.00 -11.91
CA LYS A 82 -11.85 -9.64 -12.24
C LYS A 82 -11.68 -11.00 -12.93
N ARG A 83 -10.59 -11.20 -13.67
CA ARG A 83 -10.29 -12.46 -14.35
C ARG A 83 -9.67 -13.49 -13.41
N LYS A 84 -8.74 -13.07 -12.53
CA LYS A 84 -7.91 -13.97 -11.71
C LYS A 84 -8.44 -14.19 -10.29
N HIS A 85 -9.07 -13.19 -9.70
CA HIS A 85 -9.39 -13.15 -8.28
C HIS A 85 -10.90 -12.95 -8.03
N VAL A 86 -11.67 -14.03 -8.19
CA VAL A 86 -13.14 -14.02 -8.04
C VAL A 86 -13.56 -14.65 -6.72
N HIS A 87 -14.46 -13.99 -5.99
CA HIS A 87 -15.08 -14.51 -4.79
C HIS A 87 -16.48 -13.90 -4.59
N HIS A 88 -17.43 -14.64 -4.03
CA HIS A 88 -18.81 -14.15 -3.84
C HIS A 88 -18.92 -12.94 -2.90
N ASN A 89 -17.96 -12.75 -1.99
CA ASN A 89 -17.88 -11.61 -1.07
C ASN A 89 -16.93 -10.51 -1.56
N LEU A 90 -16.56 -10.47 -2.84
CA LEU A 90 -15.62 -9.52 -3.39
C LEU A 90 -16.21 -8.82 -4.63
N GLN A 91 -16.21 -7.49 -4.60
CA GLN A 91 -16.67 -6.65 -5.71
C GLN A 91 -15.59 -5.63 -6.09
N TYR A 92 -15.44 -5.40 -7.40
CA TYR A 92 -14.44 -4.49 -7.98
C TYR A 92 -15.10 -3.29 -8.64
N TYR A 93 -14.58 -2.08 -8.34
CA TYR A 93 -15.05 -0.82 -8.93
C TYR A 93 -13.88 0.01 -9.45
N ASN A 94 -14.03 0.62 -10.63
CA ASN A 94 -13.10 1.62 -11.12
C ASN A 94 -13.42 2.96 -10.45
N MET A 95 -12.44 3.53 -9.74
CA MET A 95 -12.56 4.84 -9.09
C MET A 95 -11.21 5.56 -9.09
N ASP A 96 -11.23 6.82 -9.45
CA ASP A 96 -10.12 7.74 -9.23
C ASP A 96 -10.07 8.12 -7.74
N LEU A 97 -9.07 7.57 -7.02
CA LEU A 97 -8.91 7.72 -5.58
C LEU A 97 -8.45 9.14 -5.16
N THR A 98 -8.16 10.02 -6.10
CA THR A 98 -7.91 11.44 -5.84
C THR A 98 -9.20 12.25 -5.76
N ARG A 99 -10.36 11.61 -5.95
CA ARG A 99 -11.67 12.23 -5.93
C ARG A 99 -12.54 11.68 -4.81
N LYS A 100 -13.72 12.28 -4.65
CA LYS A 100 -14.73 11.79 -3.71
C LYS A 100 -15.11 10.35 -4.03
N LEU A 101 -15.04 9.48 -3.01
CA LEU A 101 -15.46 8.09 -3.14
C LEU A 101 -16.98 7.98 -3.22
N ALA A 102 -17.48 7.18 -4.17
CA ALA A 102 -18.92 6.99 -4.39
C ALA A 102 -19.54 6.01 -3.39
N PHE A 103 -19.22 6.19 -2.11
CA PHE A 103 -19.76 5.40 -1.00
C PHE A 103 -20.41 6.31 0.04
N GLU A 104 -21.38 5.76 0.77
CA GLU A 104 -22.03 6.42 1.89
C GLU A 104 -21.06 6.65 3.06
N ASP A 105 -21.35 7.66 3.86
CA ASP A 105 -20.63 7.92 5.10
C ASP A 105 -20.77 6.74 6.05
N ARG A 106 -19.69 6.39 6.76
CA ARG A 106 -19.70 5.38 7.82
C ARG A 106 -20.18 4.00 7.37
N PHE A 107 -19.80 3.60 6.20
CA PHE A 107 -20.19 2.30 5.64
C PHE A 107 -19.21 1.17 6.01
N PHE A 108 -17.90 1.41 5.93
CA PHE A 108 -16.87 0.38 6.13
C PHE A 108 -16.42 0.28 7.58
N ASP A 109 -16.15 -0.94 8.03
CA ASP A 109 -15.51 -1.20 9.33
C ASP A 109 -14.00 -0.94 9.25
N ILE A 110 -13.40 -1.30 8.12
CA ILE A 110 -11.97 -1.24 7.86
C ILE A 110 -11.74 -0.70 6.45
N ALA A 111 -10.74 0.17 6.29
CA ALA A 111 -10.16 0.51 5.01
C ALA A 111 -8.70 0.09 4.98
N VAL A 112 -8.25 -0.43 3.84
CA VAL A 112 -6.86 -0.78 3.60
C VAL A 112 -6.37 -0.07 2.35
N ALA A 113 -5.11 0.39 2.35
CA ALA A 113 -4.44 0.94 1.18
C ALA A 113 -2.99 0.42 1.13
N ASN A 114 -2.78 -0.68 0.42
CA ASN A 114 -1.45 -1.27 0.33
C ASN A 114 -0.66 -0.64 -0.81
N MET A 115 0.49 -0.04 -0.49
CA MET A 115 1.43 0.55 -1.45
C MET A 115 0.76 1.55 -2.42
N LEU A 116 -0.22 2.32 -1.92
CA LEU A 116 -0.98 3.29 -2.71
C LEU A 116 -0.55 4.74 -2.47
N LEU A 117 -0.36 5.14 -1.20
CA LEU A 117 -0.26 6.57 -0.84
C LEU A 117 0.96 7.27 -1.44
N MET A 118 2.00 6.53 -1.80
CA MET A 118 3.15 7.10 -2.51
C MET A 118 2.95 7.16 -4.04
N ASP A 119 1.86 6.59 -4.57
CA ASP A 119 1.57 6.57 -6.01
C ASP A 119 0.48 7.60 -6.41
N ILE A 120 -0.08 8.32 -5.44
CA ILE A 120 -1.09 9.36 -5.68
C ILE A 120 -0.54 10.75 -5.33
N PRO A 121 -0.88 11.79 -6.14
CA PRO A 121 -0.32 13.13 -5.98
C PRO A 121 -0.79 13.85 -4.72
N GLU A 122 -2.00 13.55 -4.23
CA GLU A 122 -2.65 14.24 -3.13
C GLU A 122 -3.22 13.23 -2.14
N ILE A 123 -2.59 13.14 -0.95
CA ILE A 123 -3.01 12.16 0.06
C ILE A 123 -4.04 12.72 1.06
N GLU A 124 -4.08 14.03 1.28
CA GLU A 124 -4.98 14.62 2.28
C GLU A 124 -6.44 14.38 1.91
N SER A 125 -6.83 14.67 0.65
CA SER A 125 -8.17 14.43 0.15
C SER A 125 -8.56 12.96 0.23
N PHE A 126 -7.65 12.06 -0.12
CA PHE A 126 -7.88 10.62 -0.04
C PHE A 126 -8.10 10.15 1.40
N VAL A 127 -7.21 10.55 2.33
CA VAL A 127 -7.33 10.16 3.76
C VAL A 127 -8.61 10.74 4.38
N PHE A 128 -9.00 11.97 3.99
CA PHE A 128 -10.28 12.56 4.41
C PHE A 128 -11.48 11.72 3.93
N GLU A 129 -11.50 11.29 2.66
CA GLU A 129 -12.56 10.44 2.12
C GLU A 129 -12.58 9.06 2.79
N VAL A 130 -11.42 8.46 3.06
CA VAL A 130 -11.33 7.22 3.84
C VAL A 130 -11.95 7.42 5.23
N ALA A 131 -11.63 8.50 5.93
CA ALA A 131 -12.20 8.80 7.24
C ALA A 131 -13.72 8.99 7.18
N ARG A 132 -14.24 9.62 6.12
CA ARG A 132 -15.68 9.82 5.90
C ARG A 132 -16.43 8.49 5.73
N VAL A 133 -15.90 7.58 4.92
CA VAL A 133 -16.58 6.30 4.62
C VAL A 133 -16.39 5.25 5.72
N LEU A 134 -15.46 5.46 6.65
CA LEU A 134 -15.26 4.58 7.79
C LEU A 134 -16.32 4.81 8.88
N LYS A 135 -16.81 3.72 9.47
CA LYS A 135 -17.62 3.75 10.71
C LYS A 135 -16.84 4.43 11.85
N LYS A 136 -17.56 4.77 12.90
CA LYS A 136 -16.97 5.23 14.16
C LYS A 136 -17.36 4.26 15.29
N PRO A 137 -16.41 3.53 15.88
CA PRO A 137 -14.98 3.47 15.53
C PRO A 137 -14.71 2.68 14.24
N GLY A 138 -13.79 3.19 13.42
CA GLY A 138 -13.31 2.55 12.19
C GLY A 138 -11.78 2.45 12.17
N THR A 139 -11.26 1.62 11.30
CA THR A 139 -9.82 1.37 11.21
C THR A 139 -9.33 1.60 9.78
N PHE A 140 -8.28 2.40 9.62
CA PHE A 140 -7.54 2.57 8.37
C PHE A 140 -6.14 1.99 8.53
N ILE A 141 -5.73 1.09 7.62
CA ILE A 141 -4.39 0.52 7.59
C ILE A 141 -3.80 0.78 6.21
N PHE A 142 -2.60 1.29 6.17
CA PHE A 142 -1.89 1.44 4.91
C PHE A 142 -0.42 1.05 5.03
N SER A 143 0.12 0.58 3.93
CA SER A 143 1.54 0.33 3.76
C SER A 143 2.12 1.26 2.71
N ILE A 144 3.35 1.70 2.94
CA ILE A 144 4.13 2.53 2.02
C ILE A 144 5.58 2.06 2.01
N THR A 145 6.32 2.42 0.97
CA THR A 145 7.79 2.42 1.04
C THR A 145 8.24 3.32 2.17
N HIS A 146 9.33 2.95 2.86
CA HIS A 146 9.77 3.72 4.02
C HIS A 146 10.25 5.12 3.62
N PRO A 147 9.59 6.22 4.05
CA PRO A 147 9.88 7.55 3.55
C PRO A 147 11.33 8.00 3.75
N CYS A 148 11.96 7.60 4.88
CA CYS A 148 13.34 7.99 5.18
C CYS A 148 14.37 7.25 4.33
N PHE A 149 14.05 6.03 3.86
CA PHE A 149 15.10 5.14 3.36
C PHE A 149 14.93 4.70 1.91
N PHE A 150 13.70 4.72 1.36
CA PHE A 150 13.42 4.08 0.08
C PHE A 150 14.26 4.66 -1.07
N LEU A 151 14.26 5.97 -1.25
CA LEU A 151 14.99 6.66 -2.33
C LEU A 151 16.45 7.00 -1.99
N SER A 152 16.98 6.43 -0.91
CA SER A 152 18.37 6.69 -0.49
C SER A 152 19.30 5.62 -1.01
N ASP A 153 20.49 6.02 -1.46
CA ASP A 153 21.50 5.12 -1.96
C ASP A 153 22.16 4.30 -0.86
N TRP A 154 22.53 3.08 -1.20
CA TRP A 154 23.36 2.25 -0.35
C TRP A 154 24.84 2.59 -0.56
N GLU A 155 25.55 2.78 0.56
CA GLU A 155 27.00 2.74 0.57
C GLU A 155 27.45 1.29 0.84
N GLU A 156 28.30 0.79 -0.04
CA GLU A 156 28.79 -0.60 -0.01
C GLU A 156 30.27 -0.63 0.38
N ASN A 157 30.68 -1.72 1.01
CA ASN A 157 32.09 -1.97 1.29
C ASN A 157 32.80 -2.58 0.06
N LYS A 158 34.11 -2.86 0.20
CA LYS A 158 34.94 -3.44 -0.89
C LYS A 158 34.45 -4.80 -1.43
N ASN A 159 33.57 -5.47 -0.70
CA ASN A 159 32.99 -6.76 -1.07
C ASN A 159 31.54 -6.62 -1.56
N ASN A 160 31.10 -5.43 -1.95
CA ASN A 160 29.73 -5.09 -2.38
C ASN A 160 28.66 -5.41 -1.31
N ILE A 161 29.05 -5.36 -0.03
CA ILE A 161 28.12 -5.55 1.08
C ILE A 161 27.51 -4.19 1.43
N LYS A 162 26.19 -4.08 1.41
CA LYS A 162 25.43 -2.90 1.81
C LYS A 162 25.66 -2.57 3.28
N MET A 163 26.26 -1.42 3.58
CA MET A 163 26.68 -1.02 4.92
C MET A 163 25.71 -0.05 5.58
N TYR A 164 25.39 1.06 4.94
CA TYR A 164 24.48 2.09 5.43
C TYR A 164 23.85 2.82 4.25
N LYS A 165 22.78 3.57 4.51
CA LYS A 165 22.14 4.43 3.51
C LYS A 165 22.52 5.88 3.73
N LYS A 166 22.81 6.58 2.63
CA LYS A 166 23.10 8.01 2.62
C LYS A 166 21.81 8.78 2.43
N ILE A 167 21.36 9.46 3.46
CA ILE A 167 20.11 10.22 3.45
C ILE A 167 20.40 11.68 3.25
N GLY A 168 19.78 12.28 2.22
CA GLY A 168 19.80 13.70 1.96
C GLY A 168 18.43 14.18 1.51
N ASN A 169 18.14 15.47 1.70
CA ASN A 169 16.91 16.12 1.20
C ASN A 169 15.60 15.40 1.58
N TYR A 170 15.57 14.76 2.75
CA TYR A 170 14.44 13.97 3.22
C TYR A 170 13.15 14.79 3.35
N LEU A 171 13.25 16.06 3.69
CA LEU A 171 12.09 16.93 3.88
C LEU A 171 11.55 17.50 2.55
N ASP A 172 12.28 17.36 1.45
CA ASP A 172 11.87 17.88 0.15
C ASP A 172 10.82 16.95 -0.48
N GLU A 173 9.63 17.46 -0.71
CA GLU A 173 8.63 16.71 -1.47
C GLU A 173 9.01 16.72 -2.95
N LYS A 174 9.02 15.54 -3.57
CA LYS A 174 9.39 15.37 -4.98
C LYS A 174 8.68 14.20 -5.62
N VAL A 175 8.61 14.22 -6.94
CA VAL A 175 8.09 13.11 -7.74
C VAL A 175 9.25 12.44 -8.46
N GLU A 176 9.38 11.14 -8.29
CA GLU A 176 10.39 10.31 -8.95
C GLU A 176 9.71 9.36 -9.93
N GLU A 177 10.28 9.21 -11.11
CA GLU A 177 9.88 8.17 -12.05
C GLU A 177 10.65 6.89 -11.73
N LEU A 178 9.95 5.83 -11.38
CA LEU A 178 10.51 4.51 -11.12
C LEU A 178 10.24 3.58 -12.30
N ASN A 179 11.12 2.61 -12.51
CA ASN A 179 11.02 1.68 -13.63
C ASN A 179 11.21 0.23 -13.17
N PHE A 180 10.31 -0.25 -12.30
CA PHE A 180 10.31 -1.65 -11.84
C PHE A 180 9.47 -2.55 -12.77
N TRP A 181 8.26 -2.12 -13.10
CA TRP A 181 7.31 -2.86 -13.95
C TRP A 181 6.93 -2.08 -15.22
N GLY A 182 7.74 -1.14 -15.61
CA GLY A 182 7.50 -0.02 -16.48
C GLY A 182 7.55 1.27 -15.67
N LYS A 183 7.29 2.38 -16.33
CA LYS A 183 7.34 3.69 -15.69
C LYS A 183 6.16 3.88 -14.73
N THR A 184 6.46 4.16 -13.45
CA THR A 184 5.48 4.54 -12.43
C THR A 184 5.94 5.80 -11.71
N LEU A 185 5.01 6.58 -11.17
CA LEU A 185 5.32 7.80 -10.42
C LEU A 185 5.34 7.49 -8.93
N HIS A 186 6.39 7.93 -8.26
CA HIS A 186 6.53 7.84 -6.82
C HIS A 186 6.60 9.24 -6.20
N TYR A 187 5.64 9.58 -5.39
CA TYR A 187 5.54 10.86 -4.68
C TYR A 187 6.23 10.74 -3.33
N HIS A 188 7.48 11.17 -3.25
CA HIS A 188 8.20 11.25 -1.98
C HIS A 188 7.61 12.32 -1.08
N ARG A 189 7.32 11.94 0.18
CA ARG A 189 6.87 12.82 1.24
C ARG A 189 7.54 12.42 2.55
N PRO A 190 7.92 13.37 3.42
CA PRO A 190 8.39 13.03 4.77
C PRO A 190 7.26 12.37 5.59
N LEU A 191 7.64 11.57 6.59
CA LEU A 191 6.69 10.85 7.43
C LEU A 191 5.63 11.75 8.09
N SER A 192 6.02 12.98 8.45
CA SER A 192 5.10 13.97 9.03
C SER A 192 3.88 14.24 8.14
N LYS A 193 4.03 14.24 6.81
CA LYS A 193 2.90 14.48 5.89
C LYS A 193 1.82 13.41 5.98
N TYR A 194 2.21 12.16 6.17
CA TYR A 194 1.25 11.07 6.37
C TYR A 194 0.52 11.20 7.72
N THR A 195 1.24 11.55 8.78
CA THR A 195 0.62 11.73 10.11
C THR A 195 -0.26 12.99 10.18
N GLU A 196 0.15 14.08 9.54
CA GLU A 196 -0.65 15.29 9.39
C GLU A 196 -1.97 15.04 8.64
N ALA A 197 -1.93 14.26 7.53
CA ALA A 197 -3.14 13.90 6.78
C ALA A 197 -4.12 13.08 7.64
N ILE A 198 -3.61 12.14 8.45
CA ILE A 198 -4.41 11.36 9.40
C ILE A 198 -5.06 12.27 10.44
N GLU A 199 -4.30 13.17 11.05
CA GLU A 199 -4.78 14.10 12.09
C GLU A 199 -5.84 15.07 11.53
N LYS A 200 -5.59 15.69 10.38
CA LYS A 200 -6.55 16.57 9.70
C LYS A 200 -7.87 15.88 9.35
N ALA A 201 -7.83 14.58 9.07
CA ALA A 201 -9.01 13.76 8.81
C ALA A 201 -9.78 13.34 10.09
N GLY A 202 -9.37 13.80 11.27
CA GLY A 202 -9.99 13.44 12.55
C GLY A 202 -9.71 12.00 12.98
N MET A 203 -8.55 11.49 12.62
CA MET A 203 -8.05 10.17 13.00
C MET A 203 -6.77 10.30 13.84
N TYR A 204 -6.33 9.21 14.45
CA TYR A 204 -5.05 9.17 15.17
C TYR A 204 -4.28 7.89 14.82
N VAL A 205 -2.96 7.98 14.82
CA VAL A 205 -2.08 6.82 14.64
C VAL A 205 -2.15 5.94 15.89
N SER A 206 -2.66 4.72 15.74
CA SER A 206 -2.80 3.75 16.83
C SER A 206 -1.69 2.69 16.84
N SER A 207 -1.01 2.49 15.72
CA SER A 207 0.14 1.59 15.61
C SER A 207 0.98 1.97 14.39
N LEU A 208 2.28 1.75 14.51
CA LEU A 208 3.26 1.86 13.44
C LEU A 208 4.14 0.60 13.47
N ARG A 209 4.45 0.06 12.30
CA ARG A 209 5.36 -1.08 12.12
C ARG A 209 6.39 -0.77 11.05
N GLU A 210 7.62 -1.12 11.33
CA GLU A 210 8.72 -1.20 10.37
C GLU A 210 9.03 -2.69 10.16
N PRO A 211 8.32 -3.34 9.22
CA PRO A 211 8.40 -4.79 9.10
C PRO A 211 9.73 -5.24 8.52
N VAL A 212 10.21 -6.37 9.02
CA VAL A 212 11.40 -7.06 8.53
C VAL A 212 11.02 -8.41 7.91
N PRO A 213 11.85 -8.97 7.01
CA PRO A 213 11.58 -10.28 6.43
C PRO A 213 11.59 -11.39 7.48
N SER A 214 10.88 -12.47 7.21
CA SER A 214 10.97 -13.67 8.06
C SER A 214 12.34 -14.33 7.94
N ARG A 215 12.76 -15.08 8.98
CA ARG A 215 14.00 -15.88 8.90
C ARG A 215 13.99 -16.83 7.71
N LYS A 216 12.86 -17.49 7.46
CA LYS A 216 12.69 -18.39 6.32
C LYS A 216 12.86 -17.66 4.97
N SER A 217 12.39 -16.44 4.86
CA SER A 217 12.57 -15.63 3.64
C SER A 217 14.05 -15.31 3.42
N ILE A 218 14.81 -15.01 4.47
CA ILE A 218 16.25 -14.75 4.36
C ILE A 218 17.06 -16.01 4.10
N GLU A 219 16.65 -17.17 4.60
CA GLU A 219 17.27 -18.46 4.23
C GLU A 219 17.17 -18.74 2.73
N LEU A 220 16.06 -18.30 2.08
CA LEU A 220 15.85 -18.42 0.64
C LEU A 220 16.52 -17.31 -0.18
N TYR A 221 16.68 -16.13 0.40
CA TYR A 221 17.22 -14.91 -0.24
C TYR A 221 18.25 -14.24 0.68
N PRO A 222 19.44 -14.85 0.91
CA PRO A 222 20.44 -14.33 1.86
C PRO A 222 20.95 -12.93 1.53
N GLU A 223 20.97 -12.58 0.25
CA GLU A 223 21.38 -11.25 -0.24
C GLU A 223 20.45 -10.13 0.25
N GLN A 224 19.26 -10.48 0.75
CA GLN A 224 18.27 -9.54 1.26
C GLN A 224 18.39 -9.30 2.80
N GLU A 225 19.42 -9.84 3.46
CA GLU A 225 19.61 -9.72 4.92
C GLU A 225 19.72 -8.26 5.40
N TYR A 226 20.13 -7.34 4.53
CA TYR A 226 20.21 -5.92 4.85
C TYR A 226 18.88 -5.29 5.31
N HIS A 227 17.74 -5.91 4.96
CA HIS A 227 16.41 -5.48 5.43
C HIS A 227 16.21 -5.62 6.95
N TYR A 228 17.04 -6.42 7.66
CA TYR A 228 17.03 -6.45 9.12
C TYR A 228 17.64 -5.21 9.76
N ARG A 229 18.43 -4.46 9.02
CA ARG A 229 19.15 -3.28 9.55
C ARG A 229 18.46 -1.97 9.19
N ILE A 230 17.88 -1.91 8.01
CA ILE A 230 17.21 -0.69 7.50
C ILE A 230 15.87 -1.13 6.87
N PRO A 231 14.73 -0.70 7.43
CA PRO A 231 13.42 -1.10 6.93
C PRO A 231 13.13 -0.46 5.56
N SER A 232 12.56 -1.24 4.65
CA SER A 232 12.15 -0.77 3.33
C SER A 232 10.70 -0.32 3.29
N PHE A 233 9.91 -0.72 4.27
CA PHE A 233 8.47 -0.46 4.34
C PHE A 233 8.06 0.10 5.69
N LEU A 234 6.97 0.83 5.66
CA LEU A 234 6.27 1.33 6.84
C LEU A 234 4.80 0.92 6.74
N VAL A 235 4.25 0.41 7.82
CA VAL A 235 2.81 0.09 7.93
C VAL A 235 2.23 0.88 9.09
N ILE A 236 1.18 1.64 8.81
CA ILE A 236 0.51 2.49 9.79
C ILE A 236 -0.94 2.04 9.93
N ARG A 237 -1.40 1.95 11.18
CA ARG A 237 -2.80 1.83 11.52
C ARG A 237 -3.29 3.10 12.18
N ALA A 238 -4.29 3.74 11.58
CA ALA A 238 -5.03 4.85 12.14
C ALA A 238 -6.43 4.41 12.56
N LYS A 239 -7.02 5.12 13.53
CA LYS A 239 -8.39 4.90 13.99
C LYS A 239 -9.16 6.21 13.98
N SER A 240 -10.45 6.14 13.60
CA SER A 240 -11.38 7.25 13.77
C SER A 240 -11.75 7.45 15.24
N ILE A 241 -11.93 8.70 15.62
CA ILE A 241 -12.41 9.13 16.94
C ILE A 241 -13.93 9.15 16.94
#